data_c7b2fad3ca0dfe3c78529ff311db0f74
#
_entry.id   c7b2fad3ca0dfe3c78529ff311db0f74
#
_cell.length_a   1.000
_cell.length_b   1.000
_cell.length_c   1.000
_cell.angle_alpha   90.00
_cell.angle_beta   90.00
_cell.angle_gamma   90.00
#
_symmetry.space_group_name_H-M   'P 1'
#
loop_
_entity.id
_entity.type
_entity.pdbx_description
1 polymer ?
#
loop_
_entity_poly.entity_id
_entity_poly.type
_entity_poly.pdbx_seq_one_letter_code
_entity_poly.pdbx_strand_id
1 'polypeptide(L)'
;MIKPRTTFAPALLALALFAGAAQAELVPPQGYYAGIEQMKTTDGKFRCEQAPKPYTGALQFRSKYEGSDKARSTLNLRSEKAFRDSTKDITTLERGVSKMVGQYMRDGRPAQLDCALGWLSQWAQADALLSTDYNHTGKSMRKWALGSMSGSWLRLKFSNSQPLAAHKAEAEAIEKWFARLAEQTVKDWSDLPLEKINNHSYW
;
A
#
# COMPACT_ATOMS: atom_id res chain seq x y z
N MET A 1 -56.11 -59.50 -7.27
CA MET A 1 -55.46 -58.62 -8.21
C MET A 1 -55.18 -57.28 -7.54
N ILE A 2 -53.94 -57.05 -7.07
CA ILE A 2 -53.52 -55.85 -6.35
C ILE A 2 -52.59 -55.08 -7.27
N LYS A 3 -53.00 -53.86 -7.65
CA LYS A 3 -52.16 -52.97 -8.47
C LYS A 3 -51.17 -52.23 -7.57
N PRO A 4 -49.88 -52.11 -7.93
CA PRO A 4 -48.91 -51.30 -7.19
C PRO A 4 -49.12 -49.81 -7.51
N ARG A 5 -49.12 -48.97 -6.46
CA ARG A 5 -49.07 -47.50 -6.55
C ARG A 5 -47.63 -47.09 -6.68
N THR A 6 -47.28 -46.46 -7.82
CA THR A 6 -46.01 -45.74 -8.02
C THR A 6 -46.09 -44.39 -7.36
N THR A 7 -45.29 -44.20 -6.32
CA THR A 7 -45.05 -42.90 -5.71
C THR A 7 -43.91 -42.16 -6.45
N PHE A 8 -44.23 -41.07 -7.12
CA PHE A 8 -43.26 -40.12 -7.66
C PHE A 8 -42.75 -39.21 -6.53
N ALA A 9 -41.47 -39.27 -6.24
CA ALA A 9 -40.81 -38.32 -5.35
C ALA A 9 -40.36 -37.09 -6.18
N PRO A 10 -40.66 -35.86 -5.80
CA PRO A 10 -40.14 -34.67 -6.46
C PRO A 10 -38.70 -34.48 -6.04
N ALA A 11 -37.78 -34.52 -7.02
CA ALA A 11 -36.39 -34.09 -6.84
C ALA A 11 -36.33 -32.56 -6.69
N LEU A 12 -36.10 -32.08 -5.48
CA LEU A 12 -35.79 -30.68 -5.20
C LEU A 12 -34.40 -30.37 -5.69
N LEU A 13 -34.32 -29.69 -6.83
CA LEU A 13 -33.11 -29.11 -7.37
C LEU A 13 -32.75 -27.85 -6.56
N ALA A 14 -31.86 -27.98 -5.57
CA ALA A 14 -31.32 -26.83 -4.85
C ALA A 14 -30.33 -26.08 -5.74
N LEU A 15 -30.79 -25.01 -6.38
CA LEU A 15 -29.94 -24.03 -7.06
C LEU A 15 -29.20 -23.23 -5.98
N ALA A 16 -27.96 -23.60 -5.68
CA ALA A 16 -27.05 -22.79 -4.88
C ALA A 16 -26.64 -21.56 -5.70
N LEU A 17 -27.32 -20.45 -5.45
CA LEU A 17 -26.90 -19.13 -5.92
C LEU A 17 -25.62 -18.76 -5.15
N PHE A 18 -24.45 -19.03 -5.74
CA PHE A 18 -23.20 -18.38 -5.35
C PHE A 18 -23.32 -16.92 -5.75
N ALA A 19 -23.88 -16.10 -4.86
CA ALA A 19 -23.69 -14.66 -4.90
C ALA A 19 -22.20 -14.40 -4.56
N GLY A 20 -21.33 -14.50 -5.55
CA GLY A 20 -20.00 -13.94 -5.47
C GLY A 20 -20.19 -12.46 -5.17
N ALA A 21 -19.82 -12.00 -3.97
CA ALA A 21 -19.72 -10.60 -3.67
C ALA A 21 -18.70 -10.04 -4.68
N ALA A 22 -19.18 -9.40 -5.75
CA ALA A 22 -18.36 -8.60 -6.62
C ALA A 22 -17.82 -7.48 -5.73
N GLN A 23 -16.59 -7.64 -5.25
CA GLN A 23 -15.88 -6.54 -4.61
C GLN A 23 -15.71 -5.49 -5.68
N ALA A 24 -16.46 -4.39 -5.56
CA ALA A 24 -16.30 -3.25 -6.45
C ALA A 24 -14.85 -2.77 -6.28
N GLU A 25 -14.05 -2.95 -7.33
CA GLU A 25 -12.69 -2.43 -7.36
C GLU A 25 -12.78 -0.90 -7.34
N LEU A 26 -12.14 -0.27 -6.34
CA LEU A 26 -12.04 1.18 -6.30
C LEU A 26 -11.13 1.64 -7.46
N VAL A 27 -11.73 2.28 -8.44
CA VAL A 27 -11.02 2.87 -9.58
C VAL A 27 -11.02 4.39 -9.46
N PRO A 28 -9.97 5.07 -9.90
CA PRO A 28 -9.95 6.53 -9.90
C PRO A 28 -11.02 7.06 -10.85
N PRO A 29 -11.49 8.32 -10.67
CA PRO A 29 -12.37 8.97 -11.62
C PRO A 29 -11.79 8.93 -13.03
N GLN A 30 -12.67 8.80 -14.03
CA GLN A 30 -12.26 8.76 -15.42
C GLN A 30 -11.40 9.98 -15.77
N GLY A 31 -10.27 9.73 -16.43
CA GLY A 31 -9.32 10.76 -16.81
C GLY A 31 -8.39 11.28 -15.71
N TYR A 32 -8.51 10.78 -14.48
CA TYR A 32 -7.67 11.23 -13.36
C TYR A 32 -6.16 11.10 -13.64
N TYR A 33 -5.76 10.04 -14.33
CA TYR A 33 -4.36 9.80 -14.72
C TYR A 33 -4.07 10.09 -16.21
N ALA A 34 -5.03 10.56 -16.98
CA ALA A 34 -4.90 10.74 -18.43
C ALA A 34 -3.73 11.68 -18.84
N GLY A 35 -3.42 12.70 -18.04
CA GLY A 35 -2.34 13.63 -18.30
C GLY A 35 -0.92 13.07 -18.05
N ILE A 36 -0.80 11.83 -17.54
CA ILE A 36 0.48 11.24 -17.13
C ILE A 36 1.07 10.34 -18.25
N GLU A 37 0.37 10.17 -19.36
CA GLU A 37 0.58 9.09 -20.32
C GLU A 37 1.50 9.42 -21.49
N GLN A 38 1.95 10.65 -21.62
CA GLN A 38 2.88 11.04 -22.67
C GLN A 38 4.31 10.70 -22.28
N MET A 39 4.60 9.40 -22.16
CA MET A 39 5.97 8.94 -21.93
C MET A 39 6.80 9.12 -23.19
N LYS A 40 7.81 9.98 -23.13
CA LYS A 40 8.89 10.02 -24.11
C LYS A 40 10.00 9.10 -23.61
N THR A 41 10.20 7.99 -24.30
CA THR A 41 11.35 7.13 -23.99
C THR A 41 12.64 7.91 -24.20
N THR A 42 13.48 7.97 -23.20
CA THR A 42 14.79 8.62 -23.26
C THR A 42 15.90 7.61 -22.98
N ASP A 43 17.00 7.69 -23.75
CA ASP A 43 18.15 6.79 -23.62
C ASP A 43 19.10 7.15 -22.47
N GLY A 44 18.64 7.94 -21.51
CA GLY A 44 19.44 8.36 -20.37
C GLY A 44 19.88 7.18 -19.50
N LYS A 45 21.12 7.22 -19.01
CA LYS A 45 21.64 6.22 -18.08
C LYS A 45 20.92 6.35 -16.72
N PHE A 46 20.32 5.26 -16.24
CA PHE A 46 19.78 5.11 -14.90
C PHE A 46 20.54 3.99 -14.19
N ARG A 47 20.94 4.23 -12.96
CA ARG A 47 21.54 3.21 -12.09
C ARG A 47 20.58 2.97 -10.94
N CYS A 48 20.12 1.74 -10.80
CA CYS A 48 19.34 1.32 -9.64
C CYS A 48 20.27 1.25 -8.42
N GLU A 49 19.94 1.99 -7.39
CA GLU A 49 20.61 1.89 -6.10
C GLU A 49 20.11 0.66 -5.34
N GLN A 50 20.87 0.25 -4.33
CA GLN A 50 20.42 -0.83 -3.44
C GLN A 50 19.15 -0.42 -2.71
N ALA A 51 18.19 -1.34 -2.62
CA ALA A 51 16.97 -1.14 -1.84
C ALA A 51 17.32 -0.90 -0.36
N PRO A 52 16.60 0.01 0.32
CA PRO A 52 16.72 0.13 1.76
C PRO A 52 16.28 -1.17 2.43
N LYS A 53 16.85 -1.45 3.61
CA LYS A 53 16.55 -2.69 4.34
C LYS A 53 15.07 -2.73 4.74
N PRO A 54 14.32 -3.82 4.44
CA PRO A 54 12.94 -3.98 4.88
C PRO A 54 12.82 -3.86 6.40
N TYR A 55 11.89 -3.04 6.85
CA TYR A 55 11.66 -2.82 8.28
C TYR A 55 10.65 -3.83 8.81
N THR A 56 11.13 -4.83 9.53
CA THR A 56 10.33 -5.93 10.10
C THR A 56 10.26 -5.92 11.63
N GLY A 57 10.92 -4.94 12.27
CA GLY A 57 10.96 -4.81 13.73
C GLY A 57 9.70 -4.17 14.31
N ALA A 58 9.70 -4.01 15.64
CA ALA A 58 8.66 -3.31 16.36
C ALA A 58 8.54 -1.85 15.88
N LEU A 59 7.31 -1.41 15.62
CA LEU A 59 7.02 -0.04 15.19
C LEU A 59 6.91 0.89 16.41
N GLN A 60 7.94 0.88 17.26
CA GLN A 60 8.04 1.66 18.49
C GLN A 60 8.93 2.90 18.25
N PHE A 61 8.38 3.90 17.55
CA PHE A 61 9.13 5.10 17.22
C PHE A 61 8.90 6.23 18.23
N ARG A 62 9.97 6.93 18.56
CA ARG A 62 9.89 8.16 19.35
C ARG A 62 9.26 9.26 18.53
N SER A 63 8.27 9.97 19.11
CA SER A 63 7.71 11.13 18.43
C SER A 63 8.75 12.27 18.38
N LYS A 64 8.86 12.95 17.24
CA LYS A 64 9.74 14.12 17.06
C LYS A 64 9.40 15.31 17.97
N TYR A 65 8.22 15.29 18.58
CA TYR A 65 7.76 16.30 19.53
C TYR A 65 7.89 15.87 20.99
N GLU A 66 8.36 14.64 21.25
CA GLU A 66 8.49 14.15 22.61
C GLU A 66 9.56 14.90 23.40
N GLY A 67 9.21 15.31 24.62
CA GLY A 67 10.10 16.10 25.47
C GLY A 67 10.16 17.59 25.09
N SER A 68 9.23 18.07 24.24
CA SER A 68 9.05 19.50 23.94
C SER A 68 8.07 20.16 24.91
N ASP A 69 7.08 20.87 24.39
CA ASP A 69 6.02 21.53 25.17
C ASP A 69 4.85 20.56 25.49
N LYS A 70 3.96 20.99 26.41
CA LYS A 70 2.77 20.22 26.78
C LYS A 70 1.82 19.97 25.60
N ALA A 71 1.74 20.89 24.64
CA ALA A 71 0.92 20.82 23.45
C ALA A 71 1.56 19.97 22.35
N ARG A 72 2.84 19.58 22.49
CA ARG A 72 3.64 18.88 21.48
C ARG A 72 3.63 19.57 20.12
N SER A 73 3.66 20.90 20.13
CA SER A 73 3.66 21.75 18.94
C SER A 73 5.06 22.12 18.46
N THR A 74 6.05 22.05 19.36
CA THR A 74 7.44 22.40 19.09
C THR A 74 8.30 21.17 18.87
N LEU A 75 9.16 21.19 17.85
CA LEU A 75 10.11 20.12 17.60
C LEU A 75 11.16 20.03 18.71
N ASN A 76 11.40 18.81 19.18
CA ASN A 76 12.55 18.50 20.02
C ASN A 76 13.66 17.91 19.12
N LEU A 77 14.74 18.62 18.93
CA LEU A 77 15.81 18.25 17.99
C LEU A 77 16.41 16.86 18.26
N ARG A 78 16.54 16.47 19.53
CA ARG A 78 17.03 15.13 19.91
C ARG A 78 16.02 14.06 19.51
N SER A 79 14.76 14.29 19.78
CA SER A 79 13.67 13.35 19.45
C SER A 79 13.44 13.27 17.94
N GLU A 80 13.55 14.39 17.25
CA GLU A 80 13.50 14.42 15.78
C GLU A 80 14.64 13.63 15.15
N LYS A 81 15.87 13.79 15.67
CA LYS A 81 17.01 13.00 15.20
C LYS A 81 16.78 11.51 15.40
N ALA A 82 16.34 11.11 16.60
CA ALA A 82 16.04 9.71 16.91
C ALA A 82 14.93 9.14 16.01
N PHE A 83 13.88 9.92 15.75
CA PHE A 83 12.81 9.55 14.81
C PHE A 83 13.37 9.33 13.40
N ARG A 84 14.13 10.29 12.87
CA ARG A 84 14.74 10.16 11.53
C ARG A 84 15.67 8.96 11.40
N ASP A 85 16.50 8.73 12.41
CA ASP A 85 17.44 7.61 12.40
C ASP A 85 16.70 6.27 12.40
N SER A 86 15.64 6.13 13.23
CA SER A 86 14.86 4.89 13.33
C SER A 86 13.94 4.62 12.14
N THR A 87 13.53 5.66 11.41
CA THR A 87 12.62 5.55 10.24
C THR A 87 13.33 5.72 8.90
N LYS A 88 14.68 5.77 8.90
CA LYS A 88 15.49 6.09 7.71
C LYS A 88 15.16 5.18 6.53
N ASP A 89 15.12 3.87 6.74
CA ASP A 89 14.89 2.92 5.65
C ASP A 89 13.47 3.04 5.09
N ILE A 90 12.47 3.26 5.97
CA ILE A 90 11.08 3.48 5.56
C ILE A 90 11.00 4.73 4.68
N THR A 91 11.56 5.85 5.15
CA THR A 91 11.54 7.12 4.41
C THR A 91 12.34 7.04 3.10
N THR A 92 13.41 6.26 3.08
CA THR A 92 14.20 6.03 1.86
C THR A 92 13.39 5.24 0.84
N LEU A 93 12.64 4.21 1.27
CA LEU A 93 11.73 3.48 0.38
C LEU A 93 10.67 4.41 -0.21
N GLU A 94 9.93 5.14 0.64
CA GLU A 94 8.86 6.05 0.20
C GLU A 94 9.36 7.04 -0.87
N ARG A 95 10.44 7.75 -0.56
CA ARG A 95 11.01 8.77 -1.46
C ARG A 95 11.60 8.15 -2.73
N GLY A 96 12.28 7.01 -2.60
CA GLY A 96 12.89 6.31 -3.71
C GLY A 96 11.85 5.79 -4.70
N VAL A 97 10.84 5.09 -4.22
CA VAL A 97 9.72 4.59 -5.04
C VAL A 97 8.99 5.75 -5.73
N SER A 98 8.60 6.77 -4.97
CA SER A 98 7.91 7.94 -5.53
C SER A 98 8.73 8.64 -6.61
N LYS A 99 10.05 8.80 -6.39
CA LYS A 99 10.98 9.38 -7.37
C LYS A 99 11.08 8.52 -8.62
N MET A 100 11.32 7.21 -8.47
CA MET A 100 11.51 6.30 -9.60
C MET A 100 10.23 6.17 -10.44
N VAL A 101 9.08 5.99 -9.79
CA VAL A 101 7.78 5.96 -10.48
C VAL A 101 7.50 7.30 -11.17
N GLY A 102 7.72 8.43 -10.50
CA GLY A 102 7.57 9.75 -11.10
C GLY A 102 8.47 9.99 -12.30
N GLN A 103 9.70 9.50 -12.28
CA GLN A 103 10.62 9.56 -13.40
C GLN A 103 10.19 8.62 -14.54
N TYR A 104 9.82 7.37 -14.21
CA TYR A 104 9.31 6.44 -15.20
C TYR A 104 8.10 7.00 -15.95
N MET A 105 7.12 7.56 -15.23
CA MET A 105 5.93 8.15 -15.84
C MET A 105 6.22 9.35 -16.75
N ARG A 106 7.38 10.03 -16.61
CA ARG A 106 7.83 11.11 -17.51
C ARG A 106 8.66 10.59 -18.67
N ASP A 107 9.62 9.72 -18.35
CA ASP A 107 10.72 9.40 -19.22
C ASP A 107 10.56 8.05 -19.93
N GLY A 108 9.64 7.19 -19.45
CA GLY A 108 9.35 5.86 -20.00
C GLY A 108 10.50 4.84 -19.88
N ARG A 109 11.48 5.07 -19.00
CA ARG A 109 12.64 4.17 -18.87
C ARG A 109 12.32 2.93 -18.08
N PRO A 110 12.31 1.72 -18.67
CA PRO A 110 11.97 0.48 -17.96
C PRO A 110 12.81 0.24 -16.71
N ALA A 111 14.09 0.55 -16.73
CA ALA A 111 14.99 0.36 -15.59
C ALA A 111 14.57 1.11 -14.32
N GLN A 112 13.85 2.22 -14.44
CA GLN A 112 13.29 2.94 -13.30
C GLN A 112 12.08 2.20 -12.70
N LEU A 113 11.23 1.62 -13.55
CA LEU A 113 10.11 0.77 -13.13
C LEU A 113 10.64 -0.49 -12.46
N ASP A 114 11.56 -1.22 -13.11
CA ASP A 114 12.14 -2.45 -12.58
C ASP A 114 12.78 -2.23 -11.20
N CYS A 115 13.48 -1.11 -11.04
CA CYS A 115 14.08 -0.75 -9.77
C CYS A 115 13.03 -0.48 -8.68
N ALA A 116 11.98 0.27 -9.00
CA ALA A 116 10.90 0.57 -8.06
C ALA A 116 10.15 -0.71 -7.64
N LEU A 117 9.85 -1.59 -8.61
CA LEU A 117 9.21 -2.89 -8.35
C LEU A 117 10.12 -3.78 -7.50
N GLY A 118 11.41 -3.85 -7.80
CA GLY A 118 12.38 -4.63 -7.03
C GLY A 118 12.49 -4.16 -5.57
N TRP A 119 12.44 -2.85 -5.31
CA TRP A 119 12.42 -2.31 -3.94
C TRP A 119 11.14 -2.70 -3.21
N LEU A 120 9.97 -2.52 -3.85
CA LEU A 120 8.68 -2.87 -3.25
C LEU A 120 8.56 -4.38 -3.03
N SER A 121 9.01 -5.20 -3.97
CA SER A 121 8.99 -6.67 -3.86
C SER A 121 9.80 -7.18 -2.68
N GLN A 122 10.99 -6.63 -2.44
CA GLN A 122 11.81 -7.00 -1.27
C GLN A 122 11.08 -6.70 0.05
N TRP A 123 10.40 -5.55 0.14
CA TRP A 123 9.63 -5.18 1.33
C TRP A 123 8.37 -6.02 1.49
N ALA A 124 7.69 -6.34 0.39
CA ALA A 124 6.53 -7.22 0.39
C ALA A 124 6.89 -8.65 0.83
N GLN A 125 7.98 -9.21 0.28
CA GLN A 125 8.47 -10.55 0.65
C GLN A 125 8.90 -10.66 2.10
N ALA A 126 9.38 -9.57 2.68
CA ALA A 126 9.78 -9.51 4.09
C ALA A 126 8.59 -9.22 5.04
N ASP A 127 7.37 -9.10 4.55
CA ASP A 127 6.21 -8.67 5.34
C ASP A 127 6.48 -7.38 6.14
N ALA A 128 7.23 -6.45 5.55
CA ALA A 128 7.68 -5.24 6.22
C ALA A 128 6.50 -4.39 6.71
N LEU A 129 6.70 -3.67 7.81
CA LEU A 129 5.71 -2.80 8.47
C LEU A 129 4.47 -3.51 9.04
N LEU A 130 4.41 -4.84 9.06
CA LEU A 130 3.26 -5.60 9.55
C LEU A 130 3.38 -6.00 11.04
N SER A 131 4.40 -5.51 11.76
CA SER A 131 4.51 -5.75 13.20
C SER A 131 3.26 -5.33 13.96
N THR A 132 2.79 -6.16 14.87
CA THR A 132 1.70 -5.86 15.80
C THR A 132 2.17 -5.16 17.07
N ASP A 133 3.50 -5.09 17.28
CA ASP A 133 4.12 -4.31 18.35
C ASP A 133 4.39 -2.88 17.85
N TYR A 134 3.50 -1.95 18.21
CA TYR A 134 3.58 -0.56 17.76
C TYR A 134 3.08 0.42 18.81
N ASN A 135 3.61 1.63 18.78
CA ASN A 135 3.06 2.79 19.47
C ASN A 135 2.28 3.71 18.51
N HIS A 136 1.73 4.80 19.01
CA HIS A 136 0.98 5.77 18.18
C HIS A 136 1.82 6.31 17.02
N THR A 137 3.09 6.63 17.25
CA THR A 137 3.99 7.11 16.19
C THR A 137 4.26 6.03 15.14
N GLY A 138 4.39 4.77 15.56
CA GLY A 138 4.61 3.64 14.66
C GLY A 138 3.42 3.34 13.76
N LYS A 139 2.20 3.31 14.31
CA LYS A 139 1.00 3.13 13.48
C LYS A 139 0.77 4.30 12.52
N SER A 140 1.15 5.51 12.92
CA SER A 140 1.11 6.67 12.04
C SER A 140 2.14 6.55 10.91
N MET A 141 3.36 6.07 11.21
CA MET A 141 4.39 5.85 10.20
C MET A 141 3.97 4.79 9.17
N ARG A 142 3.36 3.67 9.61
CA ARG A 142 2.76 2.66 8.72
C ARG A 142 1.76 3.28 7.76
N LYS A 143 0.82 4.08 8.28
CA LYS A 143 -0.21 4.76 7.51
C LYS A 143 0.40 5.71 6.46
N TRP A 144 1.36 6.53 6.85
CA TRP A 144 2.01 7.47 5.93
C TRP A 144 2.80 6.75 4.84
N ALA A 145 3.55 5.72 5.22
CA ALA A 145 4.30 4.90 4.27
C ALA A 145 3.37 4.23 3.24
N LEU A 146 2.27 3.60 3.72
CA LEU A 146 1.27 3.02 2.83
C LEU A 146 0.68 4.07 1.89
N GLY A 147 0.25 5.23 2.40
CA GLY A 147 -0.33 6.30 1.58
C GLY A 147 0.62 6.81 0.50
N SER A 148 1.90 6.99 0.84
CA SER A 148 2.93 7.43 -0.10
C SER A 148 3.19 6.40 -1.21
N MET A 149 3.36 5.13 -0.82
CA MET A 149 3.67 4.05 -1.77
C MET A 149 2.46 3.69 -2.63
N SER A 150 1.25 3.60 -2.04
CA SER A 150 0.03 3.30 -2.79
C SER A 150 -0.32 4.41 -3.78
N GLY A 151 -0.10 5.68 -3.44
CA GLY A 151 -0.26 6.78 -4.39
C GLY A 151 0.64 6.64 -5.62
N SER A 152 1.88 6.18 -5.44
CA SER A 152 2.78 5.87 -6.56
C SER A 152 2.32 4.62 -7.34
N TRP A 153 1.84 3.60 -6.62
CA TRP A 153 1.32 2.36 -7.21
C TRP A 153 0.10 2.59 -8.10
N LEU A 154 -0.86 3.37 -7.64
CA LEU A 154 -2.08 3.69 -8.39
C LEU A 154 -1.78 4.38 -9.73
N ARG A 155 -0.73 5.20 -9.79
CA ARG A 155 -0.28 5.81 -11.04
C ARG A 155 0.20 4.77 -12.07
N LEU A 156 0.84 3.68 -11.61
CA LEU A 156 1.25 2.58 -12.48
C LEU A 156 0.05 1.70 -12.85
N LYS A 157 -0.78 1.33 -11.87
CA LYS A 157 -1.91 0.41 -12.04
C LYS A 157 -2.95 0.94 -13.03
N PHE A 158 -3.26 2.22 -12.95
CA PHE A 158 -4.29 2.86 -13.77
C PHE A 158 -3.74 3.67 -14.97
N SER A 159 -2.48 3.48 -15.30
CA SER A 159 -1.89 4.04 -16.52
C SER A 159 -2.40 3.30 -17.75
N ASN A 160 -2.79 4.03 -18.81
CA ASN A 160 -3.20 3.42 -20.10
C ASN A 160 -2.06 2.62 -20.74
N SER A 161 -0.81 2.96 -20.45
CA SER A 161 0.36 2.21 -20.92
C SER A 161 0.50 0.82 -20.30
N GLN A 162 -0.30 0.50 -19.26
CA GLN A 162 -0.31 -0.79 -18.55
C GLN A 162 1.07 -1.32 -18.17
N PRO A 163 1.93 -0.52 -17.51
CA PRO A 163 3.33 -0.87 -17.25
C PRO A 163 3.49 -2.14 -16.39
N LEU A 164 2.48 -2.52 -15.62
CA LEU A 164 2.50 -3.72 -14.77
C LEU A 164 2.15 -5.02 -15.53
N ALA A 165 1.74 -4.94 -16.79
CA ALA A 165 1.32 -6.13 -17.57
C ALA A 165 2.43 -7.18 -17.71
N ALA A 166 3.69 -6.75 -17.80
CA ALA A 166 4.86 -7.61 -17.86
C ALA A 166 5.34 -8.13 -16.49
N HIS A 167 4.82 -7.58 -15.38
CA HIS A 167 5.27 -7.81 -14.00
C HIS A 167 4.17 -8.39 -13.10
N LYS A 168 3.27 -9.20 -13.65
CA LYS A 168 2.05 -9.67 -12.95
C LYS A 168 2.32 -10.31 -11.59
N ALA A 169 3.26 -11.24 -11.51
CA ALA A 169 3.56 -11.95 -10.26
C ALA A 169 4.10 -11.00 -9.17
N GLU A 170 4.98 -10.07 -9.54
CA GLU A 170 5.50 -9.05 -8.63
C GLU A 170 4.39 -8.09 -8.19
N ALA A 171 3.55 -7.66 -9.13
CA ALA A 171 2.43 -6.78 -8.86
C ALA A 171 1.43 -7.41 -7.87
N GLU A 172 1.07 -8.67 -8.08
CA GLU A 172 0.18 -9.40 -7.17
C GLU A 172 0.76 -9.54 -5.75
N ALA A 173 2.06 -9.80 -5.63
CA ALA A 173 2.72 -9.89 -4.32
C ALA A 173 2.73 -8.54 -3.60
N ILE A 174 3.03 -7.45 -4.32
CA ILE A 174 3.02 -6.09 -3.78
C ILE A 174 1.60 -5.68 -3.38
N GLU A 175 0.58 -5.96 -4.20
CA GLU A 175 -0.82 -5.66 -3.90
C GLU A 175 -1.33 -6.43 -2.67
N LYS A 176 -0.96 -7.69 -2.52
CA LYS A 176 -1.25 -8.47 -1.31
C LYS A 176 -0.65 -7.85 -0.06
N TRP A 177 0.59 -7.39 -0.15
CA TRP A 177 1.23 -6.72 0.97
C TRP A 177 0.54 -5.39 1.29
N PHE A 178 0.21 -4.56 0.30
CA PHE A 178 -0.54 -3.32 0.49
C PHE A 178 -1.93 -3.56 1.11
N ALA A 179 -2.63 -4.60 0.66
CA ALA A 179 -3.93 -4.97 1.24
C ALA A 179 -3.81 -5.29 2.74
N ARG A 180 -2.82 -6.08 3.15
CA ARG A 180 -2.55 -6.38 4.57
C ARG A 180 -2.19 -5.15 5.39
N LEU A 181 -1.39 -4.23 4.82
CA LEU A 181 -1.08 -2.95 5.47
C LEU A 181 -2.33 -2.08 5.61
N ALA A 182 -3.20 -2.06 4.60
CA ALA A 182 -4.45 -1.32 4.61
C ALA A 182 -5.41 -1.88 5.66
N GLU A 183 -5.62 -3.19 5.71
CA GLU A 183 -6.43 -3.87 6.71
C GLU A 183 -5.98 -3.54 8.14
N GLN A 184 -4.66 -3.65 8.39
CA GLN A 184 -4.09 -3.31 9.68
C GLN A 184 -4.27 -1.82 10.00
N THR A 185 -4.10 -0.94 9.01
CA THR A 185 -4.30 0.51 9.19
C THR A 185 -5.74 0.84 9.49
N VAL A 186 -6.70 0.24 8.78
CA VAL A 186 -8.13 0.41 9.08
C VAL A 186 -8.43 -0.05 10.50
N LYS A 187 -7.98 -1.24 10.90
CA LYS A 187 -8.14 -1.76 12.26
C LYS A 187 -7.57 -0.81 13.32
N ASP A 188 -6.40 -0.23 13.08
CA ASP A 188 -5.72 0.66 14.02
C ASP A 188 -6.45 2.01 14.23
N TRP A 189 -7.29 2.42 13.29
CA TRP A 189 -7.86 3.77 13.26
C TRP A 189 -9.40 3.80 13.23
N SER A 190 -10.09 2.69 12.96
CA SER A 190 -11.56 2.63 12.86
C SER A 190 -12.27 2.85 14.20
N ASP A 191 -11.65 2.46 15.31
CA ASP A 191 -12.26 2.51 16.64
C ASP A 191 -11.98 3.82 17.39
N LEU A 192 -11.52 4.87 16.68
CA LEU A 192 -11.28 6.16 17.32
C LEU A 192 -12.60 6.85 17.65
N PRO A 193 -12.81 7.29 18.91
CA PRO A 193 -13.93 8.12 19.26
C PRO A 193 -13.96 9.41 18.43
N LEU A 194 -15.15 9.90 18.07
CA LEU A 194 -15.31 11.10 17.21
C LEU A 194 -14.52 12.33 17.72
N GLU A 195 -14.47 12.51 19.02
CA GLU A 195 -13.73 13.61 19.65
C GLU A 195 -12.19 13.50 19.51
N LYS A 196 -11.70 12.31 19.12
CA LYS A 196 -10.27 12.07 18.84
C LYS A 196 -9.94 12.07 17.36
N ILE A 197 -10.96 12.18 16.50
CA ILE A 197 -10.76 12.30 15.07
C ILE A 197 -10.26 13.70 14.76
N ASN A 198 -9.11 13.79 14.12
CA ASN A 198 -8.50 15.05 13.71
C ASN A 198 -7.97 14.90 12.27
N ASN A 199 -7.33 15.95 11.75
CA ASN A 199 -6.78 15.96 10.41
C ASN A 199 -5.82 14.79 10.09
N HIS A 200 -5.21 14.17 11.10
CA HIS A 200 -4.37 12.98 10.92
C HIS A 200 -5.15 11.69 10.79
N SER A 201 -6.45 11.69 11.07
CA SER A 201 -7.32 10.51 11.00
C SER A 201 -8.05 10.36 9.66
N TYR A 202 -7.99 11.36 8.79
CA TYR A 202 -8.70 11.39 7.50
C TYR A 202 -7.93 10.77 6.32
N TRP A 203 -6.78 10.21 6.53
CA TRP A 203 -5.94 9.66 5.44
C TRP A 203 -6.12 8.17 5.26
#